data_dd7d06daa8bfd10df61203028a87fce6
#
_entry.id   dd7d06daa8bfd10df61203028a87fce6
#
_cell.length_a   1.000
_cell.length_b   1.000
_cell.length_c   1.000
_cell.angle_alpha   90.00
_cell.angle_beta   90.00
_cell.angle_gamma   90.00
#
_symmetry.space_group_name_H-M   'P 1'
#
loop_
_entity.id
_entity.type
_entity.pdbx_description
1 polymer ?
#
loop_
_entity_poly.entity_id
_entity_poly.type
_entity_poly.pdbx_seq_one_letter_code
_entity_poly.pdbx_strand_id
1 'polypeptide(L)'
;MITVHHLENSRSQRILWLLEELGTDYEIKRYGRDKQTGLAPLELKAVHPLGKAPVVTDGGRTIAESGAIIEYLMYEYDDGRLRPEEGTDKRLAYNYWLHYAEGTFAPLMILSLVLSRIEEAPMPFFLKPVAKGIAQKVRDAYLDANVTRNLEFMESTLRDSRWFCGDAFTAADVQMSFALEAAEVRSDLVGSYPQLAKFLDTIRARPAYKRALDKGGHYELMGAGRGGN
;
A
#
# COMPACT_ATOMS: atom_id res chain seq x y z
N MET A 1 -6.91 24.23 1.51
CA MET A 1 -5.95 23.54 2.41
C MET A 1 -6.31 22.05 2.39
N ILE A 2 -5.31 21.21 2.16
CA ILE A 2 -5.48 19.75 2.06
C ILE A 2 -5.74 19.17 3.44
N THR A 3 -6.77 18.33 3.57
CA THR A 3 -6.99 17.50 4.77
C THR A 3 -6.96 16.04 4.38
N VAL A 4 -6.05 15.26 4.97
CA VAL A 4 -5.98 13.81 4.79
C VAL A 4 -6.82 13.14 5.87
N HIS A 5 -7.85 12.42 5.45
CA HIS A 5 -8.65 11.56 6.33
C HIS A 5 -7.89 10.23 6.52
N HIS A 6 -7.07 10.19 7.56
CA HIS A 6 -6.13 9.11 7.84
C HIS A 6 -6.75 8.07 8.78
N LEU A 7 -6.89 6.85 8.28
CA LEU A 7 -7.26 5.68 9.09
C LEU A 7 -6.00 4.92 9.49
N GLU A 8 -5.88 4.59 10.76
CA GLU A 8 -4.78 3.78 11.29
C GLU A 8 -4.59 2.47 10.51
N ASN A 9 -3.33 2.06 10.28
CA ASN A 9 -2.96 0.84 9.54
C ASN A 9 -3.67 0.72 8.17
N SER A 10 -3.61 1.76 7.38
CA SER A 10 -4.27 1.78 6.07
C SER A 10 -3.42 2.42 4.97
N ARG A 11 -3.93 2.31 3.76
CA ARG A 11 -3.36 2.93 2.56
C ARG A 11 -3.17 4.45 2.66
N SER A 12 -3.82 5.12 3.62
CA SER A 12 -3.64 6.56 3.82
C SER A 12 -2.22 6.95 4.25
N GLN A 13 -1.43 6.00 4.78
CA GLN A 13 -0.03 6.24 5.13
C GLN A 13 0.80 6.69 3.92
N ARG A 14 0.61 6.08 2.74
CA ARG A 14 1.34 6.49 1.54
C ARG A 14 0.91 7.87 1.00
N ILE A 15 -0.30 8.33 1.31
CA ILE A 15 -0.73 9.69 0.96
C ILE A 15 -0.02 10.73 1.84
N LEU A 16 0.12 10.45 3.14
CA LEU A 16 0.95 11.28 4.01
C LEU A 16 2.38 11.36 3.50
N TRP A 17 2.97 10.20 3.13
CA TRP A 17 4.32 10.16 2.56
C TRP A 17 4.43 10.96 1.26
N LEU A 18 3.47 10.84 0.35
CA LEU A 18 3.48 11.61 -0.90
C LEU A 18 3.47 13.11 -0.64
N LEU A 19 2.64 13.59 0.29
CA LEU A 19 2.58 15.01 0.66
C LEU A 19 3.90 15.50 1.30
N GLU A 20 4.58 14.65 2.08
CA GLU A 20 5.91 14.95 2.61
C GLU A 20 6.99 15.00 1.50
N GLU A 21 6.89 14.20 0.45
CA GLU A 21 7.79 14.26 -0.72
C GLU A 21 7.54 15.53 -1.55
N LEU A 22 6.29 15.95 -1.66
CA LEU A 22 5.92 17.21 -2.34
C LEU A 22 6.33 18.44 -1.54
N GLY A 23 6.46 18.32 -0.21
CA GLY A 23 6.68 19.47 0.67
C GLY A 23 5.44 20.36 0.81
N THR A 24 4.26 19.81 0.59
CA THR A 24 2.98 20.53 0.62
C THR A 24 2.40 20.51 2.03
N ASP A 25 1.89 21.64 2.49
CA ASP A 25 1.21 21.75 3.78
C ASP A 25 -0.14 21.03 3.77
N TYR A 26 -0.43 20.29 4.83
CA TYR A 26 -1.67 19.54 4.98
C TYR A 26 -2.04 19.32 6.44
N GLU A 27 -3.32 19.05 6.68
CA GLU A 27 -3.85 18.62 7.97
C GLU A 27 -4.18 17.13 7.98
N ILE A 28 -4.10 16.50 9.14
CA ILE A 28 -4.46 15.09 9.33
C ILE A 28 -5.69 15.01 10.23
N LYS A 29 -6.78 14.50 9.69
CA LYS A 29 -7.92 14.06 10.49
C LYS A 29 -7.80 12.55 10.71
N ARG A 30 -7.46 12.16 11.96
CA ARG A 30 -7.22 10.76 12.31
C ARG A 30 -8.52 10.04 12.65
N TYR A 31 -8.56 8.76 12.26
CA TYR A 31 -9.63 7.82 12.59
C TYR A 31 -9.02 6.54 13.13
N GLY A 32 -9.49 6.09 14.30
CA GLY A 32 -9.18 4.77 14.84
C GLY A 32 -10.09 3.72 14.22
N ARG A 33 -9.64 2.47 14.24
CA ARG A 33 -10.49 1.33 13.86
C ARG A 33 -11.42 0.96 15.01
N ASP A 34 -12.61 0.49 14.66
CA ASP A 34 -13.50 -0.15 15.65
C ASP A 34 -12.79 -1.35 16.28
N LYS A 35 -12.72 -1.37 17.59
CA LYS A 35 -11.94 -2.37 18.34
C LYS A 35 -12.50 -3.80 18.25
N GLN A 36 -13.79 -3.94 17.95
CA GLN A 36 -14.45 -5.25 17.87
C GLN A 36 -14.40 -5.82 16.45
N THR A 37 -14.66 -4.98 15.44
CA THR A 37 -14.76 -5.40 14.05
C THR A 37 -13.49 -5.16 13.23
N GLY A 38 -12.58 -4.30 13.70
CA GLY A 38 -11.41 -3.85 12.95
C GLY A 38 -11.75 -2.96 11.73
N LEU A 39 -13.02 -2.60 11.55
CA LEU A 39 -13.49 -1.79 10.43
C LEU A 39 -13.23 -0.29 10.67
N ALA A 40 -13.32 0.48 9.60
CA ALA A 40 -13.30 1.94 9.68
C ALA A 40 -14.56 2.45 10.41
N PRO A 41 -14.45 3.54 11.20
CA PRO A 41 -15.56 4.08 11.95
C PRO A 41 -16.59 4.74 11.03
N LEU A 42 -17.83 4.87 11.53
CA LEU A 42 -18.95 5.42 10.77
C LEU A 42 -18.73 6.88 10.36
N GLU A 43 -17.93 7.64 11.10
CA GLU A 43 -17.61 9.03 10.80
C GLU A 43 -16.94 9.21 9.41
N LEU A 44 -16.21 8.20 8.93
CA LEU A 44 -15.66 8.22 7.57
C LEU A 44 -16.75 8.18 6.50
N LYS A 45 -17.94 7.63 6.79
CA LYS A 45 -19.07 7.64 5.85
C LYS A 45 -19.66 9.05 5.66
N ALA A 46 -19.50 9.93 6.64
CA ALA A 46 -19.89 11.32 6.49
C ALA A 46 -18.96 12.10 5.54
N VAL A 47 -17.73 11.63 5.34
CA VAL A 47 -16.76 12.23 4.41
C VAL A 47 -16.92 11.63 3.00
N HIS A 48 -17.03 10.30 2.90
CA HIS A 48 -17.23 9.59 1.64
C HIS A 48 -18.12 8.37 1.85
N PRO A 49 -19.14 8.13 1.00
CA PRO A 49 -20.19 7.10 1.22
C PRO A 49 -19.66 5.68 1.50
N LEU A 50 -18.51 5.32 0.93
CA LEU A 50 -17.90 3.99 1.16
C LEU A 50 -17.27 3.84 2.55
N GLY A 51 -17.04 4.94 3.30
CA GLY A 51 -16.44 4.90 4.63
C GLY A 51 -15.07 4.22 4.66
N LYS A 52 -14.27 4.42 3.61
CA LYS A 52 -12.92 3.84 3.47
C LYS A 52 -11.86 4.95 3.45
N ALA A 53 -10.62 4.63 3.79
CA ALA A 53 -9.45 5.50 3.67
C ALA A 53 -8.46 4.91 2.63
N PRO A 54 -7.67 5.78 1.95
CA PRO A 54 -7.61 7.24 2.11
C PRO A 54 -8.78 7.99 1.50
N VAL A 55 -9.08 9.15 2.07
CA VAL A 55 -9.85 10.22 1.45
C VAL A 55 -9.08 11.52 1.68
N VAL A 56 -9.07 12.40 0.70
CA VAL A 56 -8.52 13.76 0.80
C VAL A 56 -9.63 14.75 0.51
N THR A 57 -9.72 15.80 1.33
CA THR A 57 -10.55 16.98 1.03
C THR A 57 -9.66 18.17 0.76
N ASP A 58 -9.95 18.91 -0.31
CA ASP A 58 -9.19 20.10 -0.68
C ASP A 58 -10.06 21.09 -1.48
N GLY A 59 -10.14 22.34 -1.03
CA GLY A 59 -10.88 23.39 -1.72
C GLY A 59 -12.34 23.05 -2.02
N GLY A 60 -13.01 22.27 -1.15
CA GLY A 60 -14.39 21.82 -1.35
C GLY A 60 -14.51 20.53 -2.18
N ARG A 61 -13.42 20.00 -2.73
CA ARG A 61 -13.38 18.69 -3.40
C ARG A 61 -13.18 17.58 -2.38
N THR A 62 -13.79 16.41 -2.62
CA THR A 62 -13.55 15.18 -1.86
C THR A 62 -13.08 14.12 -2.83
N ILE A 63 -11.84 13.66 -2.65
CA ILE A 63 -11.18 12.69 -3.52
C ILE A 63 -10.96 11.41 -2.72
N ALA A 64 -11.44 10.29 -3.24
CA ALA A 64 -11.21 8.95 -2.72
C ALA A 64 -10.47 8.10 -3.75
N GLU A 65 -10.05 6.90 -3.37
CA GLU A 65 -9.16 5.99 -4.10
C GLU A 65 -7.71 6.48 -4.14
N SER A 66 -6.79 5.62 -3.72
CA SER A 66 -5.37 6.02 -3.60
C SER A 66 -4.77 6.50 -4.92
N GLY A 67 -5.07 5.80 -6.02
CA GLY A 67 -4.57 6.19 -7.35
C GLY A 67 -5.13 7.54 -7.78
N ALA A 68 -6.43 7.79 -7.59
CA ALA A 68 -7.06 9.06 -7.94
C ALA A 68 -6.53 10.22 -7.08
N ILE A 69 -6.28 9.97 -5.78
CA ILE A 69 -5.66 10.96 -4.89
C ILE A 69 -4.24 11.28 -5.36
N ILE A 70 -3.44 10.26 -5.68
CA ILE A 70 -2.08 10.45 -6.18
C ILE A 70 -2.09 11.27 -7.48
N GLU A 71 -2.91 10.91 -8.46
CA GLU A 71 -3.02 11.66 -9.72
C GLU A 71 -3.48 13.11 -9.48
N TYR A 72 -4.45 13.33 -8.57
CA TYR A 72 -4.88 14.68 -8.20
C TYR A 72 -3.73 15.49 -7.59
N LEU A 73 -2.98 14.93 -6.64
CA LEU A 73 -1.85 15.61 -6.02
C LEU A 73 -0.71 15.87 -7.01
N MET A 74 -0.47 14.95 -7.96
CA MET A 74 0.51 15.16 -9.03
C MET A 74 0.09 16.25 -10.00
N TYR A 75 -1.19 16.41 -10.23
CA TYR A 75 -1.70 17.47 -11.13
C TYR A 75 -1.68 18.85 -10.48
N GLU A 76 -2.10 18.95 -9.23
CA GLU A 76 -2.28 20.24 -8.55
C GLU A 76 -1.00 20.74 -7.84
N TYR A 77 -0.11 19.83 -7.42
CA TYR A 77 0.98 20.16 -6.48
C TYR A 77 2.38 19.67 -6.90
N ASP A 78 2.51 18.81 -7.93
CA ASP A 78 3.83 18.38 -8.39
C ASP A 78 4.40 19.38 -9.41
N ASP A 79 5.67 19.73 -9.22
CA ASP A 79 6.44 20.58 -10.14
C ASP A 79 7.16 19.77 -11.26
N GLY A 80 6.69 18.55 -11.53
CA GLY A 80 7.23 17.64 -12.54
C GLY A 80 8.34 16.71 -12.03
N ARG A 81 8.57 16.64 -10.71
CA ARG A 81 9.60 15.78 -10.12
C ARG A 81 9.16 14.32 -9.94
N LEU A 82 7.89 14.09 -9.59
CA LEU A 82 7.39 12.78 -9.19
C LEU A 82 6.50 12.12 -10.23
N ARG A 83 6.22 12.82 -11.33
CA ARG A 83 5.42 12.32 -12.45
C ARG A 83 6.22 12.51 -13.76
N PRO A 84 6.53 11.42 -14.48
CA PRO A 84 7.22 11.52 -15.76
C PRO A 84 6.44 12.35 -16.79
N GLU A 85 7.17 12.96 -17.72
CA GLU A 85 6.63 13.78 -18.78
C GLU A 85 5.69 12.98 -19.70
N GLU A 86 4.58 13.61 -20.13
CA GLU A 86 3.60 13.02 -21.03
C GLU A 86 4.22 12.61 -22.36
N GLY A 87 3.71 11.52 -22.94
CA GLY A 87 4.18 11.01 -24.23
C GLY A 87 5.49 10.21 -24.16
N THR A 88 6.03 9.95 -22.97
CA THR A 88 7.25 9.15 -22.79
C THR A 88 6.94 7.70 -22.36
N ASP A 89 7.85 6.77 -22.64
CA ASP A 89 7.76 5.38 -22.15
C ASP A 89 7.76 5.32 -20.62
N LYS A 90 8.47 6.24 -19.97
CA LYS A 90 8.45 6.37 -18.50
C LYS A 90 7.07 6.75 -17.98
N ARG A 91 6.31 7.57 -18.70
CA ARG A 91 4.93 7.92 -18.35
C ARG A 91 4.01 6.72 -18.53
N LEU A 92 4.21 5.91 -19.56
CA LEU A 92 3.47 4.67 -19.75
C LEU A 92 3.73 3.68 -18.61
N ALA A 93 5.00 3.50 -18.24
CA ALA A 93 5.38 2.67 -17.07
C ALA A 93 4.80 3.20 -15.76
N TYR A 94 4.80 4.52 -15.55
CA TYR A 94 4.17 5.17 -14.40
C TYR A 94 2.68 4.83 -14.29
N ASN A 95 1.93 5.00 -15.35
CA ASN A 95 0.51 4.66 -15.40
C ASN A 95 0.30 3.16 -15.13
N TYR A 96 1.12 2.30 -15.74
CA TYR A 96 1.07 0.87 -15.53
C TYR A 96 1.21 0.51 -14.04
N TRP A 97 2.26 0.99 -13.36
CA TRP A 97 2.53 0.66 -11.96
C TRP A 97 1.51 1.28 -11.00
N LEU A 98 0.97 2.45 -11.31
CA LEU A 98 -0.12 3.07 -10.55
C LEU A 98 -1.35 2.18 -10.51
N HIS A 99 -1.74 1.59 -11.65
CA HIS A 99 -2.88 0.68 -11.74
C HIS A 99 -2.55 -0.74 -11.26
N TYR A 100 -1.34 -1.22 -11.54
CA TYR A 100 -0.89 -2.56 -11.13
C TYR A 100 -0.96 -2.76 -9.62
N ALA A 101 -0.55 -1.78 -8.84
CA ALA A 101 -0.52 -1.86 -7.39
C ALA A 101 -1.87 -2.26 -6.79
N GLU A 102 -2.96 -1.61 -7.21
CA GLU A 102 -4.30 -1.86 -6.68
C GLU A 102 -5.12 -2.84 -7.51
N GLY A 103 -4.93 -2.88 -8.82
CA GLY A 103 -5.71 -3.73 -9.72
C GLY A 103 -5.19 -5.16 -9.82
N THR A 104 -3.89 -5.37 -9.61
CA THR A 104 -3.26 -6.69 -9.82
C THR A 104 -2.71 -7.27 -8.51
N PHE A 105 -1.85 -6.54 -7.81
CA PHE A 105 -1.10 -7.13 -6.69
C PHE A 105 -1.81 -7.01 -5.33
N ALA A 106 -2.40 -5.86 -5.00
CA ALA A 106 -3.10 -5.69 -3.73
C ALA A 106 -4.26 -6.66 -3.52
N PRO A 107 -5.06 -7.08 -4.53
CA PRO A 107 -6.08 -8.11 -4.35
C PRO A 107 -5.54 -9.45 -3.86
N LEU A 108 -4.33 -9.86 -4.30
CA LEU A 108 -3.68 -11.08 -3.82
C LEU A 108 -3.31 -10.97 -2.34
N MET A 109 -2.81 -9.80 -1.91
CA MET A 109 -2.48 -9.54 -0.50
C MET A 109 -3.74 -9.49 0.38
N ILE A 110 -4.85 -8.98 -0.14
CA ILE A 110 -6.16 -9.00 0.54
C ILE A 110 -6.66 -10.44 0.68
N LEU A 111 -6.58 -11.24 -0.38
CA LEU A 111 -6.97 -12.65 -0.33
C LEU A 111 -6.12 -13.42 0.69
N SER A 112 -4.79 -13.21 0.69
CA SER A 112 -3.89 -13.79 1.69
C SER A 112 -4.33 -13.45 3.12
N LEU A 113 -4.64 -12.16 3.37
CA LEU A 113 -5.12 -11.70 4.68
C LEU A 113 -6.46 -12.37 5.07
N VAL A 114 -7.39 -12.48 4.14
CA VAL A 114 -8.70 -13.11 4.39
C VAL A 114 -8.54 -14.58 4.74
N LEU A 115 -7.69 -15.32 4.02
CA LEU A 115 -7.40 -16.72 4.31
C LEU A 115 -6.77 -16.88 5.71
N SER A 116 -5.79 -16.06 6.06
CA SER A 116 -5.18 -16.09 7.39
C SER A 116 -6.21 -15.82 8.50
N ARG A 117 -7.10 -14.85 8.30
CA ARG A 117 -8.18 -14.56 9.26
C ARG A 117 -9.18 -15.72 9.41
N ILE A 118 -9.44 -16.47 8.34
CA ILE A 118 -10.30 -17.68 8.39
C ILE A 118 -9.60 -18.75 9.24
N GLU A 119 -8.29 -18.94 9.07
CA GLU A 119 -7.50 -19.93 9.83
C GLU A 119 -7.42 -19.60 11.32
N GLU A 120 -7.35 -18.30 11.66
CA GLU A 120 -7.22 -17.78 13.03
C GLU A 120 -8.58 -17.52 13.72
N ALA A 121 -9.68 -17.57 12.97
CA ALA A 121 -11.00 -17.27 13.50
C ALA A 121 -11.35 -18.13 14.73
N PRO A 122 -11.99 -17.56 15.75
CA PRO A 122 -12.45 -18.33 16.90
C PRO A 122 -13.51 -19.36 16.45
N MET A 123 -13.18 -20.65 16.62
CA MET A 123 -14.06 -21.77 16.24
C MET A 123 -13.77 -23.00 17.11
N PRO A 124 -14.71 -23.95 17.23
CA PRO A 124 -14.47 -25.23 17.89
C PRO A 124 -13.23 -25.93 17.31
N PHE A 125 -12.42 -26.56 18.17
CA PHE A 125 -11.12 -27.12 17.83
C PHE A 125 -11.17 -28.14 16.69
N PHE A 126 -12.27 -28.93 16.58
CA PHE A 126 -12.46 -29.94 15.54
C PHE A 126 -12.76 -29.36 14.15
N LEU A 127 -13.16 -28.06 14.04
CA LEU A 127 -13.36 -27.37 12.79
C LEU A 127 -12.07 -26.69 12.26
N LYS A 128 -11.08 -26.45 13.11
CA LYS A 128 -9.82 -25.83 12.70
C LYS A 128 -9.10 -26.55 11.54
N PRO A 129 -8.99 -27.90 11.53
CA PRO A 129 -8.36 -28.61 10.40
C PRO A 129 -9.13 -28.41 9.09
N VAL A 130 -10.46 -28.31 9.15
CA VAL A 130 -11.31 -28.08 7.96
C VAL A 130 -11.06 -26.68 7.40
N ALA A 131 -11.09 -25.66 8.26
CA ALA A 131 -10.82 -24.27 7.86
C ALA A 131 -9.42 -24.12 7.23
N LYS A 132 -8.39 -24.70 7.88
CA LYS A 132 -7.02 -24.73 7.34
C LYS A 132 -6.93 -25.47 6.01
N GLY A 133 -7.60 -26.62 5.89
CA GLY A 133 -7.61 -27.39 4.65
C GLY A 133 -8.26 -26.66 3.48
N ILE A 134 -9.34 -25.91 3.72
CA ILE A 134 -9.98 -25.06 2.71
C ILE A 134 -9.06 -23.90 2.32
N ALA A 135 -8.52 -23.17 3.30
CA ALA A 135 -7.61 -22.06 3.05
C ALA A 135 -6.37 -22.54 2.24
N GLN A 136 -5.78 -23.68 2.61
CA GLN A 136 -4.64 -24.23 1.90
C GLN A 136 -4.98 -24.60 0.44
N LYS A 137 -6.12 -25.21 0.19
CA LYS A 137 -6.56 -25.50 -1.19
C LYS A 137 -6.69 -24.24 -2.06
N VAL A 138 -7.17 -23.14 -1.49
CA VAL A 138 -7.24 -21.86 -2.22
C VAL A 138 -5.84 -21.29 -2.49
N ARG A 139 -4.93 -21.41 -1.50
CA ARG A 139 -3.51 -21.02 -1.69
C ARG A 139 -2.90 -21.82 -2.85
N ASP A 140 -2.94 -23.14 -2.77
CA ASP A 140 -2.35 -24.05 -3.77
C ASP A 140 -2.95 -23.85 -5.17
N ALA A 141 -4.27 -23.68 -5.26
CA ALA A 141 -4.96 -23.59 -6.54
C ALA A 141 -4.81 -22.23 -7.24
N TYR A 142 -4.63 -21.16 -6.48
CA TYR A 142 -4.67 -19.82 -7.06
C TYR A 142 -3.64 -18.84 -6.48
N LEU A 143 -3.56 -18.69 -5.14
CA LEU A 143 -2.87 -17.56 -4.53
C LEU A 143 -1.36 -17.64 -4.71
N ASP A 144 -0.74 -18.76 -4.33
CA ASP A 144 0.72 -18.88 -4.21
C ASP A 144 1.42 -18.72 -5.57
N ALA A 145 0.90 -19.38 -6.61
CA ALA A 145 1.45 -19.26 -7.95
C ALA A 145 1.31 -17.83 -8.52
N ASN A 146 0.20 -17.14 -8.20
CA ASN A 146 0.01 -15.75 -8.62
C ASN A 146 0.90 -14.80 -7.85
N VAL A 147 1.03 -14.96 -6.54
CA VAL A 147 1.95 -14.15 -5.70
C VAL A 147 3.38 -14.31 -6.19
N THR A 148 3.86 -15.54 -6.34
CA THR A 148 5.21 -15.84 -6.82
C THR A 148 5.48 -15.17 -8.16
N ARG A 149 4.62 -15.37 -9.15
CA ARG A 149 4.77 -14.77 -10.48
C ARG A 149 4.84 -13.24 -10.44
N ASN A 150 4.02 -12.61 -9.60
CA ASN A 150 4.02 -11.16 -9.46
C ASN A 150 5.29 -10.66 -8.74
N LEU A 151 5.75 -11.34 -7.70
CA LEU A 151 7.00 -11.00 -7.02
C LEU A 151 8.21 -11.16 -7.94
N GLU A 152 8.30 -12.25 -8.72
CA GLU A 152 9.34 -12.47 -9.72
C GLU A 152 9.35 -11.37 -10.79
N PHE A 153 8.18 -10.96 -11.26
CA PHE A 153 8.05 -9.88 -12.24
C PHE A 153 8.55 -8.54 -11.68
N MET A 154 8.14 -8.17 -10.47
CA MET A 154 8.59 -6.95 -9.80
C MET A 154 10.09 -6.99 -9.48
N GLU A 155 10.60 -8.15 -9.01
CA GLU A 155 12.02 -8.38 -8.76
C GLU A 155 12.85 -8.18 -10.03
N SER A 156 12.38 -8.73 -11.17
CA SER A 156 13.08 -8.56 -12.46
C SER A 156 13.09 -7.11 -12.91
N THR A 157 11.99 -6.38 -12.73
CA THR A 157 11.91 -4.94 -13.05
C THR A 157 12.95 -4.13 -12.26
N LEU A 158 13.08 -4.38 -10.96
CA LEU A 158 14.01 -3.66 -10.10
C LEU A 158 15.47 -4.16 -10.21
N ARG A 159 15.73 -5.24 -10.93
CA ARG A 159 17.09 -5.68 -11.26
C ARG A 159 17.75 -4.74 -12.28
N ASP A 160 16.96 -4.27 -13.23
CA ASP A 160 17.42 -3.46 -14.35
C ASP A 160 17.26 -1.94 -14.09
N SER A 161 16.55 -1.58 -13.02
CA SER A 161 16.32 -0.18 -12.65
C SER A 161 16.21 0.00 -11.13
N ARG A 162 16.49 1.24 -10.67
CA ARG A 162 16.40 1.55 -9.24
C ARG A 162 14.96 1.66 -8.74
N TRP A 163 14.03 2.09 -9.59
CA TRP A 163 12.65 2.39 -9.29
C TRP A 163 11.74 1.77 -10.34
N PHE A 164 10.46 1.64 -10.07
CA PHE A 164 9.51 0.98 -10.99
C PHE A 164 9.38 1.68 -12.34
N CYS A 165 9.67 2.98 -12.43
CA CYS A 165 9.65 3.75 -13.67
C CYS A 165 11.06 4.10 -14.21
N GLY A 166 12.10 3.37 -13.79
CA GLY A 166 13.48 3.58 -14.19
C GLY A 166 14.35 4.16 -13.06
N ASP A 167 15.23 5.13 -13.38
CA ASP A 167 16.24 5.61 -12.44
C ASP A 167 15.73 6.70 -11.49
N ALA A 168 14.60 7.33 -11.78
CA ALA A 168 14.00 8.40 -10.99
C ALA A 168 12.85 7.87 -10.12
N PHE A 169 12.84 8.30 -8.86
CA PHE A 169 11.71 8.06 -7.94
C PHE A 169 10.47 8.79 -8.42
N THR A 170 9.32 8.12 -8.41
CA THR A 170 8.03 8.64 -8.87
C THR A 170 6.91 8.32 -7.87
N ALA A 171 5.74 8.93 -8.03
CA ALA A 171 4.56 8.60 -7.24
C ALA A 171 4.02 7.18 -7.48
N ALA A 172 4.43 6.51 -8.57
CA ALA A 172 4.16 5.09 -8.75
C ALA A 172 4.88 4.22 -7.71
N ASP A 173 6.10 4.58 -7.30
CA ASP A 173 6.84 3.91 -6.22
C ASP A 173 6.12 4.08 -4.87
N VAL A 174 5.55 5.25 -4.63
CA VAL A 174 4.68 5.51 -3.46
C VAL A 174 3.44 4.62 -3.51
N GLN A 175 2.81 4.46 -4.67
CA GLN A 175 1.64 3.60 -4.85
C GLN A 175 1.97 2.13 -4.61
N MET A 176 3.12 1.65 -5.08
CA MET A 176 3.58 0.27 -4.93
C MET A 176 3.95 -0.10 -3.49
N SER A 177 4.39 0.86 -2.67
CA SER A 177 4.95 0.62 -1.34
C SER A 177 4.02 -0.20 -0.44
N PHE A 178 2.76 0.19 -0.32
CA PHE A 178 1.81 -0.46 0.60
C PHE A 178 1.58 -1.94 0.27
N ALA A 179 1.47 -2.28 -1.00
CA ALA A 179 1.27 -3.66 -1.43
C ALA A 179 2.52 -4.52 -1.19
N LEU A 180 3.72 -3.94 -1.38
CA LEU A 180 4.99 -4.62 -1.10
C LEU A 180 5.26 -4.76 0.41
N GLU A 181 4.94 -3.77 1.22
CA GLU A 181 5.00 -3.87 2.68
C GLU A 181 4.03 -4.95 3.20
N ALA A 182 2.85 -5.06 2.60
CA ALA A 182 1.93 -6.14 2.91
C ALA A 182 2.46 -7.51 2.49
N ALA A 183 3.18 -7.60 1.37
CA ALA A 183 3.83 -8.84 0.93
C ALA A 183 5.00 -9.24 1.83
N GLU A 184 5.80 -8.29 2.30
CA GLU A 184 6.89 -8.55 3.26
C GLU A 184 6.39 -9.25 4.53
N VAL A 185 5.21 -8.84 5.02
CA VAL A 185 4.61 -9.45 6.22
C VAL A 185 4.01 -10.84 5.95
N ARG A 186 3.62 -11.13 4.70
CA ARG A 186 2.80 -12.31 4.33
C ARG A 186 3.52 -13.33 3.46
N SER A 187 4.76 -13.07 3.08
CA SER A 187 5.56 -13.95 2.25
C SER A 187 7.05 -13.86 2.65
N ASP A 188 7.86 -14.79 2.19
CA ASP A 188 9.33 -14.71 2.33
C ASP A 188 9.95 -13.74 1.33
N LEU A 189 9.42 -12.48 1.29
CA LEU A 189 9.90 -11.48 0.35
C LEU A 189 11.38 -11.16 0.58
N VAL A 190 11.77 -10.95 1.83
CA VAL A 190 13.14 -10.52 2.17
C VAL A 190 14.18 -11.59 1.85
N GLY A 191 13.87 -12.87 2.10
CA GLY A 191 14.77 -13.99 1.83
C GLY A 191 14.90 -14.34 0.36
N SER A 192 13.81 -14.18 -0.41
CA SER A 192 13.73 -14.69 -1.79
C SER A 192 13.88 -13.61 -2.87
N TYR A 193 13.65 -12.31 -2.56
CA TYR A 193 13.58 -11.23 -3.54
C TYR A 193 14.45 -10.03 -3.11
N PRO A 194 15.77 -10.06 -3.35
CA PRO A 194 16.71 -9.08 -2.83
C PRO A 194 16.52 -7.65 -3.38
N GLN A 195 16.03 -7.49 -4.62
CA GLN A 195 15.77 -6.14 -5.16
C GLN A 195 14.51 -5.53 -4.54
N LEU A 196 13.47 -6.33 -4.29
CA LEU A 196 12.28 -5.88 -3.57
C LEU A 196 12.61 -5.52 -2.12
N ALA A 197 13.44 -6.32 -1.44
CA ALA A 197 13.93 -6.00 -0.09
C ALA A 197 14.71 -4.69 -0.09
N LYS A 198 15.62 -4.50 -1.05
CA LYS A 198 16.40 -3.26 -1.23
C LYS A 198 15.50 -2.05 -1.54
N PHE A 199 14.45 -2.23 -2.34
CA PHE A 199 13.47 -1.19 -2.61
C PHE A 199 12.78 -0.75 -1.31
N LEU A 200 12.28 -1.69 -0.50
CA LEU A 200 11.66 -1.39 0.80
C LEU A 200 12.61 -0.67 1.74
N ASP A 201 13.88 -1.09 1.82
CA ASP A 201 14.90 -0.38 2.61
C ASP A 201 15.13 1.04 2.08
N THR A 202 15.19 1.19 0.77
CA THR A 202 15.45 2.49 0.13
C THR A 202 14.31 3.47 0.41
N ILE A 203 13.04 3.06 0.29
CA ILE A 203 11.91 3.95 0.59
C ILE A 203 11.84 4.31 2.07
N ARG A 204 12.08 3.36 2.98
CA ARG A 204 12.09 3.57 4.43
C ARG A 204 13.22 4.48 4.91
N ALA A 205 14.32 4.52 4.19
CA ALA A 205 15.44 5.43 4.47
C ALA A 205 15.14 6.90 4.12
N ARG A 206 14.13 7.17 3.27
CA ARG A 206 13.78 8.52 2.81
C ARG A 206 13.32 9.40 3.97
N PRO A 207 13.83 10.65 4.09
CA PRO A 207 13.40 11.56 5.15
C PRO A 207 11.88 11.84 5.15
N ALA A 208 11.27 11.98 3.96
CA ALA A 208 9.84 12.21 3.82
C ALA A 208 9.00 10.99 4.30
N TYR A 209 9.46 9.76 4.03
CA TYR A 209 8.81 8.55 4.54
C TYR A 209 8.81 8.52 6.08
N LYS A 210 9.94 8.84 6.71
CA LYS A 210 10.08 8.90 8.18
C LYS A 210 9.16 9.96 8.79
N ARG A 211 9.14 11.19 8.22
CA ARG A 211 8.23 12.24 8.68
C ARG A 211 6.76 11.84 8.54
N ALA A 212 6.41 11.14 7.47
CA ALA A 212 5.04 10.64 7.29
C ALA A 212 4.66 9.59 8.35
N LEU A 213 5.59 8.74 8.76
CA LEU A 213 5.36 7.80 9.87
C LEU A 213 5.19 8.54 11.20
N ASP A 214 6.07 9.48 11.52
CA ASP A 214 5.98 10.28 12.74
C ASP A 214 4.63 11.02 12.83
N LYS A 215 4.17 11.57 11.70
CA LYS A 215 2.88 12.27 11.60
C LYS A 215 1.69 11.30 11.52
N GLY A 216 1.81 10.15 10.90
CA GLY A 216 0.74 9.16 10.73
C GLY A 216 0.47 8.36 12.02
N GLY A 217 1.49 8.11 12.82
CA GLY A 217 1.42 7.30 14.02
C GLY A 217 1.67 5.80 13.75
N HIS A 218 1.09 4.95 14.56
CA HIS A 218 1.35 3.51 14.52
C HIS A 218 1.00 2.88 13.16
N TYR A 219 1.98 2.13 12.60
CA TYR A 219 1.86 1.49 11.30
C TYR A 219 2.49 0.08 11.32
N GLU A 220 1.65 -0.95 11.42
CA GLU A 220 2.05 -2.35 11.63
C GLU A 220 2.80 -2.98 10.45
N LEU A 221 2.58 -2.49 9.23
CA LEU A 221 3.26 -3.02 8.05
C LEU A 221 4.73 -2.60 7.98
N MET A 222 5.19 -1.72 8.88
CA MET A 222 6.58 -1.31 8.92
C MET A 222 7.44 -2.36 9.61
N GLY A 223 8.06 -3.24 8.82
CA GLY A 223 9.15 -4.11 9.30
C GLY A 223 8.73 -5.21 10.27
N ALA A 224 7.47 -5.65 10.26
CA ALA A 224 7.00 -6.77 11.09
C ALA A 224 7.78 -8.09 10.83
N GLY A 225 8.54 -8.19 9.73
CA GLY A 225 9.43 -9.31 9.44
C GLY A 225 10.85 -9.19 10.06
N ARG A 226 11.22 -8.07 10.69
CA ARG A 226 12.57 -7.82 11.23
C ARG A 226 12.65 -7.76 12.76
N GLY A 227 11.56 -7.95 13.44
CA GLY A 227 11.45 -7.90 14.92
C GLY A 227 11.35 -9.28 15.55
N GLY A 228 12.29 -10.17 15.27
CA GLY A 228 12.38 -11.49 15.86
C GLY A 228 13.83 -11.87 16.11
N ASN A 229 14.45 -11.28 17.13
CA ASN A 229 15.51 -11.86 17.97
C ASN A 229 15.50 -11.18 19.32
#